data_e122e33e68734deb3b0b2646ebed7393
#
_entry.id   e122e33e68734deb3b0b2646ebed7393
#
_cell.length_a   1.000
_cell.length_b   1.000
_cell.length_c   1.000
_cell.angle_alpha   90.00
_cell.angle_beta   90.00
_cell.angle_gamma   90.00
#
_symmetry.space_group_name_H-M   'P 1'
#
loop_
_entity.id
_entity.type
_entity.pdbx_description
1 polymer ?
#
loop_
_entity_poly.entity_id
_entity_poly.type
_entity_poly.pdbx_seq_one_letter_code
_entity_poly.pdbx_strand_id
1 'polypeptide(L)'
;LLASSAASDVYKRQADCIWGGGRIGSGEHGVQEVMNLMSEYGISARLTFSNSLLREEHLADEKCNALCKALNDSEEISNGVIVHSDILARYIKKHYPNLYLVSSTTKVLTDFNDFLNEVKREDFQYVVPDFRLNKVFDKLVKLTDKEKDKVEFLCNECCWFGCYDRKNCYEIVSRQNLGEDCPDHVCVAPDSQSGYRFSKAMENPAFISVDDIRNTYMPMGFSNFKIEGR
;
A
#
# COMPACT_ATOMS: atom_id res chain seq x y z
N LEU A 1 2.36 -8.94 12.22
CA LEU A 1 1.81 -9.35 10.91
C LEU A 1 0.62 -8.51 10.43
N LEU A 2 0.09 -7.58 11.20
CA LEU A 2 -1.21 -6.97 10.90
C LEU A 2 -1.22 -5.44 10.92
N ALA A 3 -0.12 -4.82 11.22
CA ALA A 3 -0.16 -3.40 11.53
C ALA A 3 0.00 -2.47 10.32
N SER A 4 0.35 -2.97 9.15
CA SER A 4 0.84 -2.08 8.11
C SER A 4 -0.23 -1.37 7.28
N SER A 5 -1.44 -1.82 7.27
CA SER A 5 -2.44 -1.21 6.38
C SER A 5 -3.83 -1.05 6.98
N ALA A 6 -4.13 -1.78 8.02
CA ALA A 6 -5.49 -1.82 8.56
C ALA A 6 -5.99 -0.50 9.13
N ALA A 7 -5.08 0.36 9.60
CA ALA A 7 -5.48 1.64 10.19
C ALA A 7 -5.77 2.74 9.18
N SER A 8 -5.28 2.62 7.94
CA SER A 8 -5.35 3.70 6.97
C SER A 8 -6.63 3.73 6.15
N ASP A 9 -7.30 2.59 5.99
CA ASP A 9 -8.41 2.47 5.04
C ASP A 9 -9.81 2.58 5.66
N VAL A 10 -9.91 2.60 6.99
CA VAL A 10 -11.21 2.52 7.67
C VAL A 10 -12.02 3.82 7.59
N TYR A 11 -11.39 4.97 7.33
CA TYR A 11 -12.10 6.23 7.22
C TYR A 11 -11.64 7.06 6.03
N LYS A 12 -12.33 6.93 4.90
CA LYS A 12 -12.32 7.90 3.81
C LYS A 12 -12.96 9.21 4.27
N ARG A 13 -12.27 9.99 5.06
CA ARG A 13 -12.60 11.39 5.28
C ARG A 13 -11.29 12.16 5.33
N GLN A 14 -11.20 13.18 4.48
CA GLN A 14 -10.15 14.19 4.32
C GLN A 14 -8.83 13.83 5.02
N ALA A 15 -7.86 13.39 4.26
CA ALA A 15 -6.55 13.10 4.79
C ALA A 15 -5.96 14.39 5.35
N ASP A 16 -5.72 14.41 6.66
CA ASP A 16 -4.88 15.45 7.27
C ASP A 16 -3.40 15.32 6.84
N CYS A 17 -3.14 14.56 5.78
CA CYS A 17 -1.82 14.21 5.30
C CYS A 17 -1.78 14.32 3.78
N ILE A 18 -1.11 15.34 3.27
CA ILE A 18 -1.06 15.61 1.84
C ILE A 18 -0.29 14.55 1.05
N TRP A 19 0.59 13.77 1.69
CA TRP A 19 1.28 12.68 0.99
C TRP A 19 0.38 11.47 0.75
N GLY A 20 -0.90 11.54 1.19
CA GLY A 20 -1.88 10.50 0.97
C GLY A 20 -1.88 9.45 2.07
N GLY A 21 -2.67 8.43 1.84
CA GLY A 21 -3.03 7.49 2.88
C GLY A 21 -4.26 7.96 3.64
N GLY A 22 -4.96 7.03 4.23
CA GLY A 22 -6.08 7.33 5.08
C GLY A 22 -5.62 8.08 6.32
N ARG A 23 -6.57 8.56 7.10
CA ARG A 23 -6.29 9.19 8.39
C ARG A 23 -5.43 8.28 9.24
N ILE A 24 -4.32 8.81 9.74
CA ILE A 24 -3.76 8.30 10.97
C ILE A 24 -4.63 8.88 12.09
N GLY A 25 -5.84 8.40 12.16
CA GLY A 25 -6.68 8.57 13.32
C GLY A 25 -6.27 7.47 14.29
N SER A 26 -5.36 7.76 15.18
CA SER A 26 -5.05 6.87 16.31
C SER A 26 -6.20 6.82 17.32
N GLY A 27 -7.39 7.30 16.96
CA GLY A 27 -8.49 7.45 17.89
C GLY A 27 -8.10 8.40 19.04
N GLU A 28 -8.31 7.95 20.29
CA GLU A 28 -7.86 8.66 21.50
C GLU A 28 -6.36 8.45 21.77
N HIS A 29 -5.69 7.54 21.04
CA HIS A 29 -4.30 7.18 21.23
C HIS A 29 -3.38 8.02 20.34
N GLY A 30 -2.31 8.53 20.90
CA GLY A 30 -1.28 9.25 20.15
C GLY A 30 -0.43 8.32 19.28
N VAL A 31 0.20 8.86 18.23
CA VAL A 31 1.12 8.10 17.37
C VAL A 31 2.20 7.39 18.20
N GLN A 32 2.69 8.04 19.26
CA GLN A 32 3.72 7.47 20.14
C GLN A 32 3.22 6.22 20.88
N GLU A 33 1.98 6.21 21.34
CA GLU A 33 1.40 5.06 22.03
C GLU A 33 1.26 3.85 21.10
N VAL A 34 0.81 4.09 19.86
CA VAL A 34 0.77 3.05 18.83
C VAL A 34 2.16 2.52 18.52
N MET A 35 3.14 3.41 18.40
CA MET A 35 4.54 3.05 18.16
C MET A 35 5.11 2.20 19.31
N ASN A 36 4.85 2.58 20.56
CA ASN A 36 5.30 1.83 21.72
C ASN A 36 4.70 0.42 21.75
N LEU A 37 3.39 0.30 21.46
CA LEU A 37 2.72 -0.99 21.36
C LEU A 37 3.32 -1.87 20.27
N MET A 38 3.60 -1.30 19.10
CA MET A 38 4.23 -2.02 18.00
C MET A 38 5.64 -2.49 18.36
N SER A 39 6.42 -1.64 19.03
CA SER A 39 7.75 -1.98 19.53
C SER A 39 7.68 -3.11 20.56
N GLU A 40 6.75 -3.04 21.52
CA GLU A 40 6.55 -4.08 22.53
C GLU A 40 6.30 -5.47 21.92
N TYR A 41 5.56 -5.52 20.81
CA TYR A 41 5.25 -6.78 20.11
C TYR A 41 6.20 -7.10 18.94
N GLY A 42 7.26 -6.34 18.73
CA GLY A 42 8.20 -6.55 17.63
C GLY A 42 7.56 -6.40 16.24
N ILE A 43 6.57 -5.50 16.09
CA ILE A 43 5.79 -5.31 14.85
C ILE A 43 6.28 -4.07 14.11
N SER A 44 6.71 -4.25 12.86
CA SER A 44 7.08 -3.15 11.97
C SER A 44 5.86 -2.31 11.55
N ALA A 45 5.97 -0.99 11.68
CA ALA A 45 4.98 -0.04 11.20
C ALA A 45 5.25 0.37 9.74
N ARG A 46 4.20 0.64 8.99
CA ARG A 46 4.29 1.23 7.66
C ARG A 46 3.35 2.42 7.52
N LEU A 47 3.90 3.59 7.19
CA LEU A 47 3.09 4.73 6.74
C LEU A 47 2.62 4.49 5.31
N THR A 48 1.39 4.87 5.01
CA THR A 48 0.86 4.79 3.65
C THR A 48 0.82 6.19 3.04
N PHE A 49 1.76 6.49 2.15
CA PHE A 49 1.91 7.76 1.45
C PHE A 49 1.73 7.57 -0.05
N SER A 50 0.51 7.26 -0.45
CA SER A 50 0.17 6.81 -1.80
C SER A 50 -0.37 7.91 -2.72
N ASN A 51 -0.20 9.20 -2.37
CA ASN A 51 -0.57 10.29 -3.25
C ASN A 51 0.27 10.26 -4.54
N SER A 52 -0.41 10.19 -5.70
CA SER A 52 0.22 10.08 -7.02
C SER A 52 0.61 11.42 -7.63
N LEU A 53 0.14 12.54 -7.08
CA LEU A 53 0.23 13.88 -7.67
C LEU A 53 1.18 14.81 -6.92
N LEU A 54 2.05 14.26 -6.08
CA LEU A 54 3.01 15.05 -5.32
C LEU A 54 4.01 15.78 -6.21
N ARG A 55 4.33 17.01 -5.82
CA ARG A 55 5.37 17.86 -6.37
C ARG A 55 6.37 18.21 -5.27
N GLU A 56 7.47 18.87 -5.65
CA GLU A 56 8.53 19.21 -4.70
C GLU A 56 8.05 20.12 -3.55
N GLU A 57 7.14 21.07 -3.82
CA GLU A 57 6.58 21.94 -2.79
C GLU A 57 5.82 21.18 -1.70
N HIS A 58 5.27 20.01 -2.03
CA HIS A 58 4.54 19.18 -1.07
C HIS A 58 5.47 18.40 -0.12
N LEU A 59 6.76 18.29 -0.44
CA LEU A 59 7.72 17.56 0.39
C LEU A 59 8.05 18.27 1.71
N ALA A 60 7.73 19.56 1.81
CA ALA A 60 7.95 20.37 3.01
C ALA A 60 6.85 20.22 4.08
N ASP A 61 5.84 19.36 3.87
CA ASP A 61 4.76 19.17 4.84
C ASP A 61 5.29 18.71 6.20
N GLU A 62 5.06 19.53 7.23
CA GLU A 62 5.63 19.31 8.57
C GLU A 62 5.08 18.05 9.23
N LYS A 63 3.79 17.76 9.07
CA LYS A 63 3.12 16.60 9.67
C LYS A 63 3.63 15.29 9.07
N CYS A 64 3.71 15.21 7.75
CA CYS A 64 4.23 14.03 7.06
C CYS A 64 5.69 13.77 7.42
N ASN A 65 6.50 14.82 7.48
CA ASN A 65 7.90 14.74 7.90
C ASN A 65 8.05 14.31 9.37
N ALA A 66 7.22 14.83 10.27
CA ALA A 66 7.24 14.42 11.68
C ALA A 66 6.91 12.92 11.84
N LEU A 67 5.96 12.39 11.07
CA LEU A 67 5.62 10.97 11.05
C LEU A 67 6.79 10.11 10.53
N CYS A 68 7.43 10.52 9.42
CA CYS A 68 8.61 9.84 8.91
C CYS A 68 9.74 9.83 9.94
N LYS A 69 9.98 10.97 10.59
CA LYS A 69 11.01 11.09 11.62
C LYS A 69 10.75 10.14 12.78
N ALA A 70 9.54 10.11 13.31
CA ALA A 70 9.17 9.23 14.42
C ALA A 70 9.42 7.74 14.11
N LEU A 71 9.11 7.29 12.89
CA LEU A 71 9.35 5.91 12.48
C LEU A 71 10.81 5.63 12.14
N ASN A 72 11.53 6.61 11.58
CA ASN A 72 12.94 6.50 11.22
C ASN A 72 13.86 6.40 12.45
N ASP A 73 13.48 7.08 13.53
CA ASP A 73 14.27 7.16 14.75
C ASP A 73 14.06 5.95 15.69
N SER A 74 13.22 5.00 15.28
CA SER A 74 13.06 3.72 15.99
C SER A 74 14.31 2.85 15.82
N GLU A 75 15.00 2.53 16.90
CA GLU A 75 16.25 1.75 16.87
C GLU A 75 16.01 0.23 16.86
N GLU A 76 14.87 -0.22 17.40
CA GLU A 76 14.60 -1.65 17.62
C GLU A 76 13.98 -2.35 16.42
N ILE A 77 13.19 -1.62 15.62
CA ILE A 77 12.40 -2.21 14.54
C ILE A 77 12.53 -1.38 13.27
N SER A 78 12.89 -2.05 12.18
CA SER A 78 12.87 -1.42 10.85
C SER A 78 11.44 -1.16 10.41
N ASN A 79 11.08 0.11 10.28
CA ASN A 79 9.79 0.58 9.82
C ASN A 79 9.83 0.94 8.33
N GLY A 80 8.66 1.11 7.70
CA GLY A 80 8.61 1.38 6.28
C GLY A 80 7.58 2.42 5.84
N VAL A 81 7.65 2.76 4.56
CA VAL A 81 6.69 3.65 3.92
C VAL A 81 6.22 3.06 2.61
N ILE A 82 4.90 2.99 2.43
CA ILE A 82 4.28 2.60 1.16
C ILE A 82 4.14 3.88 0.34
N VAL A 83 4.76 3.92 -0.84
CA VAL A 83 4.79 5.12 -1.68
C VAL A 83 4.32 4.84 -3.11
N HIS A 84 3.67 5.86 -3.70
CA HIS A 84 3.34 5.89 -5.12
C HIS A 84 4.36 6.77 -5.88
N SER A 85 4.60 7.97 -5.36
CA SER A 85 5.39 9.01 -6.03
C SER A 85 6.89 8.74 -5.96
N ASP A 86 7.57 8.77 -7.11
CA ASP A 86 9.02 8.62 -7.18
C ASP A 86 9.77 9.82 -6.58
N ILE A 87 9.17 11.01 -6.62
CA ILE A 87 9.72 12.20 -5.96
C ILE A 87 9.77 11.95 -4.45
N LEU A 88 8.67 11.47 -3.88
CA LEU A 88 8.60 11.15 -2.45
C LEU A 88 9.53 9.98 -2.09
N ALA A 89 9.62 8.95 -2.92
CA ALA A 89 10.52 7.83 -2.69
C ALA A 89 11.98 8.28 -2.55
N ARG A 90 12.45 9.12 -3.48
CA ARG A 90 13.80 9.70 -3.42
C ARG A 90 13.99 10.60 -2.19
N TYR A 91 12.99 11.40 -1.85
CA TYR A 91 13.02 12.27 -0.69
C TYR A 91 13.18 11.47 0.61
N ILE A 92 12.35 10.43 0.81
CA ILE A 92 12.39 9.59 2.00
C ILE A 92 13.74 8.87 2.11
N LYS A 93 14.24 8.26 1.04
CA LYS A 93 15.57 7.61 1.06
C LYS A 93 16.69 8.56 1.47
N LYS A 94 16.61 9.82 1.08
CA LYS A 94 17.63 10.83 1.40
C LYS A 94 17.55 11.31 2.84
N HIS A 95 16.34 11.53 3.37
CA HIS A 95 16.13 12.21 4.65
C HIS A 95 15.81 11.24 5.80
N TYR A 96 15.32 10.03 5.50
CA TYR A 96 14.90 9.01 6.46
C TYR A 96 15.46 7.63 6.07
N PRO A 97 16.79 7.45 6.09
CA PRO A 97 17.47 6.29 5.51
C PRO A 97 17.18 4.95 6.22
N ASN A 98 16.68 4.99 7.46
CA ASN A 98 16.30 3.78 8.20
C ASN A 98 14.92 3.24 7.78
N LEU A 99 14.14 4.02 7.02
CA LEU A 99 12.85 3.57 6.52
C LEU A 99 13.01 2.78 5.21
N TYR A 100 12.49 1.56 5.17
CA TYR A 100 12.38 0.86 3.91
C TYR A 100 11.16 1.32 3.11
N LEU A 101 11.24 1.19 1.79
CA LEU A 101 10.17 1.59 0.88
C LEU A 101 9.41 0.39 0.34
N VAL A 102 8.10 0.56 0.20
CA VAL A 102 7.19 -0.38 -0.44
C VAL A 102 6.52 0.31 -1.63
N SER A 103 6.62 -0.26 -2.82
CA SER A 103 5.90 0.26 -3.99
C SER A 103 4.41 -0.05 -3.87
N SER A 104 3.59 0.99 -3.98
CA SER A 104 2.15 0.91 -3.74
C SER A 104 1.40 0.25 -4.89
N THR A 105 0.41 -0.58 -4.58
CA THR A 105 -0.58 -1.09 -5.56
C THR A 105 -1.37 0.02 -6.25
N THR A 106 -1.40 1.24 -5.69
CA THR A 106 -2.05 2.40 -6.32
C THR A 106 -1.41 2.83 -7.64
N LYS A 107 -0.18 2.35 -7.94
CA LYS A 107 0.45 2.52 -9.26
C LYS A 107 -0.32 1.80 -10.37
N VAL A 108 -1.17 0.84 -10.02
CA VAL A 108 -2.03 0.09 -10.95
C VAL A 108 -1.22 -0.52 -12.10
N LEU A 109 -0.13 -1.21 -11.76
CA LEU A 109 0.73 -1.89 -12.73
C LEU A 109 0.06 -3.19 -13.18
N THR A 110 -0.78 -3.14 -14.20
CA THR A 110 -1.55 -4.27 -14.71
C THR A 110 -0.80 -5.09 -15.75
N ASP A 111 0.20 -4.51 -16.41
CA ASP A 111 1.12 -5.25 -17.27
C ASP A 111 2.21 -5.93 -16.45
N PHE A 112 2.49 -7.20 -16.75
CA PHE A 112 3.47 -7.97 -15.98
C PHE A 112 4.91 -7.47 -16.16
N ASN A 113 5.27 -6.92 -17.34
CA ASN A 113 6.61 -6.39 -17.57
C ASN A 113 6.82 -5.08 -16.80
N ASP A 114 5.80 -4.23 -16.72
CA ASP A 114 5.83 -3.01 -15.90
C ASP A 114 6.00 -3.37 -14.42
N PHE A 115 5.24 -4.36 -13.95
CA PHE A 115 5.38 -4.89 -12.60
C PHE A 115 6.80 -5.47 -12.36
N LEU A 116 7.32 -6.26 -13.28
CA LEU A 116 8.67 -6.84 -13.20
C LEU A 116 9.75 -5.75 -13.16
N ASN A 117 9.60 -4.69 -13.96
CA ASN A 117 10.50 -3.55 -13.93
C ASN A 117 10.49 -2.86 -12.56
N GLU A 118 9.32 -2.74 -11.93
CA GLU A 118 9.21 -2.19 -10.58
C GLU A 118 9.86 -3.10 -9.53
N VAL A 119 9.71 -4.42 -9.63
CA VAL A 119 10.37 -5.41 -8.74
C VAL A 119 11.88 -5.34 -8.83
N LYS A 120 12.44 -5.06 -10.01
CA LYS A 120 13.89 -4.93 -10.23
C LYS A 120 14.49 -3.65 -9.65
N ARG A 121 13.70 -2.67 -9.28
CA ARG A 121 14.20 -1.44 -8.66
C ARG A 121 14.85 -1.74 -7.32
N GLU A 122 16.03 -1.17 -7.08
CA GLU A 122 16.82 -1.37 -5.85
C GLU A 122 16.32 -0.51 -4.67
N ASP A 123 15.45 0.47 -4.92
CA ASP A 123 14.94 1.39 -3.91
C ASP A 123 13.74 0.83 -3.12
N PHE A 124 13.09 -0.23 -3.62
CA PHE A 124 11.99 -0.88 -2.92
C PHE A 124 12.40 -2.20 -2.28
N GLN A 125 12.04 -2.37 -1.01
CA GLN A 125 12.13 -3.64 -0.31
C GLN A 125 11.00 -4.58 -0.71
N TYR A 126 9.78 -4.03 -0.86
CA TYR A 126 8.62 -4.77 -1.33
C TYR A 126 7.91 -4.03 -2.46
N VAL A 127 7.26 -4.79 -3.33
CA VAL A 127 6.44 -4.30 -4.43
C VAL A 127 5.10 -4.99 -4.38
N VAL A 128 4.02 -4.22 -4.27
CA VAL A 128 2.66 -4.75 -4.26
C VAL A 128 2.11 -4.70 -5.69
N PRO A 129 1.91 -5.84 -6.36
CA PRO A 129 1.33 -5.88 -7.70
C PRO A 129 -0.10 -5.35 -7.72
N ASP A 130 -0.60 -5.00 -8.90
CA ASP A 130 -2.04 -4.92 -9.07
C ASP A 130 -2.65 -6.32 -8.82
N PHE A 131 -3.75 -6.39 -8.09
CA PHE A 131 -4.36 -7.65 -7.67
C PHE A 131 -4.73 -8.59 -8.84
N ARG A 132 -4.93 -8.05 -10.03
CA ARG A 132 -5.19 -8.83 -11.25
C ARG A 132 -4.01 -9.70 -11.67
N LEU A 133 -2.81 -9.38 -11.17
CA LEU A 133 -1.61 -10.20 -11.40
C LEU A 133 -1.42 -11.30 -10.36
N ASN A 134 -2.26 -11.36 -9.32
CA ASN A 134 -2.09 -12.34 -8.23
C ASN A 134 -1.98 -13.79 -8.73
N LYS A 135 -2.74 -14.18 -9.74
CA LYS A 135 -2.83 -15.58 -10.20
C LYS A 135 -2.25 -15.82 -11.60
N VAL A 136 -1.36 -14.96 -12.09
CA VAL A 136 -0.64 -15.18 -13.37
C VAL A 136 0.54 -16.14 -13.16
N PHE A 137 0.27 -17.35 -12.69
CA PHE A 137 1.27 -18.31 -12.23
C PHE A 137 2.32 -18.68 -13.27
N ASP A 138 1.95 -18.74 -14.56
CA ASP A 138 2.84 -19.00 -15.69
C ASP A 138 3.97 -17.98 -15.82
N LYS A 139 3.77 -16.78 -15.34
CA LYS A 139 4.75 -15.70 -15.28
C LYS A 139 5.43 -15.62 -13.92
N LEU A 140 4.67 -15.71 -12.82
CA LEU A 140 5.19 -15.63 -11.46
C LEU A 140 6.24 -16.70 -11.15
N VAL A 141 6.07 -17.92 -11.66
CA VAL A 141 7.04 -19.01 -11.45
C VAL A 141 8.42 -18.72 -12.04
N LYS A 142 8.50 -17.83 -13.04
CA LYS A 142 9.76 -17.46 -13.73
C LYS A 142 10.58 -16.40 -13.01
N LEU A 143 10.03 -15.79 -11.96
CA LEU A 143 10.76 -14.85 -11.13
C LEU A 143 11.89 -15.56 -10.41
N THR A 144 13.04 -14.89 -10.27
CA THR A 144 14.15 -15.36 -9.43
C THR A 144 13.76 -15.31 -7.97
N ASP A 145 14.45 -16.03 -7.10
CA ASP A 145 14.17 -16.03 -5.66
C ASP A 145 14.28 -14.62 -5.07
N LYS A 146 15.30 -13.84 -5.48
CA LYS A 146 15.44 -12.42 -5.07
C LYS A 146 14.24 -11.56 -5.49
N GLU A 147 13.67 -11.80 -6.65
CA GLU A 147 12.48 -11.08 -7.12
C GLU A 147 11.23 -11.52 -6.34
N LYS A 148 11.08 -12.82 -6.08
CA LYS A 148 9.96 -13.37 -5.28
C LYS A 148 9.94 -12.82 -3.86
N ASP A 149 11.11 -12.68 -3.23
CA ASP A 149 11.24 -12.10 -1.89
C ASP A 149 10.76 -10.65 -1.78
N LYS A 150 10.69 -9.95 -2.92
CA LYS A 150 10.20 -8.56 -2.98
C LYS A 150 8.71 -8.45 -3.27
N VAL A 151 8.07 -9.49 -3.79
CA VAL A 151 6.63 -9.44 -4.13
C VAL A 151 5.78 -9.58 -2.88
N GLU A 152 4.93 -8.60 -2.62
CA GLU A 152 3.96 -8.62 -1.52
C GLU A 152 2.54 -8.63 -2.09
N PHE A 153 1.87 -9.78 -2.06
CA PHE A 153 0.54 -9.94 -2.63
C PHE A 153 -0.57 -9.36 -1.76
N LEU A 154 -1.44 -8.54 -2.33
CA LEU A 154 -2.68 -8.12 -1.68
C LEU A 154 -3.74 -9.22 -1.81
N CYS A 155 -4.03 -9.92 -0.70
CA CYS A 155 -4.83 -11.14 -0.72
C CYS A 155 -6.34 -10.90 -0.89
N ASN A 156 -6.85 -9.77 -0.37
CA ASN A 156 -8.28 -9.54 -0.17
C ASN A 156 -8.77 -8.21 -0.76
N GLU A 157 -8.28 -7.85 -1.95
CA GLU A 157 -8.76 -6.66 -2.65
C GLU A 157 -10.25 -6.75 -2.96
N CYS A 158 -10.98 -5.69 -2.65
CA CYS A 158 -12.43 -5.62 -2.85
C CYS A 158 -12.84 -4.89 -4.12
N CYS A 159 -11.89 -4.28 -4.82
CA CYS A 159 -12.15 -3.60 -6.08
C CYS A 159 -12.63 -4.62 -7.14
N TRP A 160 -13.61 -4.24 -7.94
CA TRP A 160 -14.09 -5.09 -9.02
C TRP A 160 -12.94 -5.52 -9.94
N PHE A 161 -12.85 -6.84 -10.22
CA PHE A 161 -11.77 -7.41 -11.04
C PHE A 161 -11.68 -6.80 -12.44
N GLY A 162 -12.83 -6.45 -13.04
CA GLY A 162 -12.95 -5.80 -14.35
C GLY A 162 -12.76 -4.27 -14.33
N CYS A 163 -12.37 -3.67 -13.21
CA CYS A 163 -12.28 -2.21 -13.08
C CYS A 163 -11.20 -1.63 -13.99
N TYR A 164 -11.62 -0.79 -14.94
CA TYR A 164 -10.73 -0.04 -15.84
C TYR A 164 -10.40 1.37 -15.32
N ASP A 165 -11.09 1.82 -14.27
CA ASP A 165 -11.04 3.21 -13.76
C ASP A 165 -10.32 3.37 -12.42
N ARG A 166 -9.63 2.31 -11.97
CA ARG A 166 -8.94 2.28 -10.68
C ARG A 166 -7.89 3.39 -10.53
N LYS A 167 -7.15 3.66 -11.61
CA LYS A 167 -6.12 4.70 -11.60
C LYS A 167 -6.74 6.09 -11.37
N ASN A 168 -7.81 6.41 -12.09
CA ASN A 168 -8.55 7.66 -11.92
C ASN A 168 -9.13 7.78 -10.49
N CYS A 169 -9.65 6.68 -9.93
CA CYS A 169 -10.10 6.66 -8.54
C CYS A 169 -8.99 7.12 -7.56
N TYR A 170 -7.78 6.61 -7.71
CA TYR A 170 -6.65 7.02 -6.87
C TYR A 170 -6.17 8.45 -7.14
N GLU A 171 -6.26 8.93 -8.39
CA GLU A 171 -5.94 10.31 -8.73
C GLU A 171 -6.92 11.30 -8.09
N ILE A 172 -8.22 11.00 -8.09
CA ILE A 172 -9.23 11.82 -7.42
C ILE A 172 -8.95 11.89 -5.91
N VAL A 173 -8.68 10.76 -5.27
CA VAL A 173 -8.29 10.73 -3.85
C VAL A 173 -7.01 11.55 -3.61
N SER A 174 -6.04 11.48 -4.52
CA SER A 174 -4.81 12.26 -4.43
C SER A 174 -5.06 13.77 -4.50
N ARG A 175 -5.96 14.21 -5.38
CA ARG A 175 -6.37 15.63 -5.49
C ARG A 175 -7.07 16.10 -4.21
N GLN A 176 -7.99 15.29 -3.69
CA GLN A 176 -8.68 15.60 -2.42
C GLN A 176 -7.69 15.72 -1.26
N ASN A 177 -6.66 14.86 -1.21
CA ASN A 177 -5.60 14.94 -0.21
C ASN A 177 -4.75 16.22 -0.33
N LEU A 178 -4.65 16.79 -1.52
CA LEU A 178 -4.00 18.09 -1.77
C LEU A 178 -4.92 19.28 -1.49
N GLY A 179 -6.15 19.04 -1.06
CA GLY A 179 -7.14 20.08 -0.78
C GLY A 179 -7.83 20.64 -2.02
N GLU A 180 -7.71 19.97 -3.16
CA GLU A 180 -8.42 20.39 -4.38
C GLU A 180 -9.93 20.12 -4.23
N ASP A 181 -10.75 21.08 -4.63
CA ASP A 181 -12.20 20.91 -4.74
C ASP A 181 -12.51 20.15 -6.03
N CYS A 182 -12.71 18.85 -5.90
CA CYS A 182 -13.05 17.97 -7.00
C CYS A 182 -14.17 17.00 -6.60
N PRO A 183 -15.04 16.60 -7.55
CA PRO A 183 -16.09 15.63 -7.29
C PRO A 183 -15.55 14.30 -6.80
N ASP A 184 -16.31 13.61 -5.96
CA ASP A 184 -16.02 12.24 -5.56
C ASP A 184 -15.98 11.30 -6.78
N HIS A 185 -15.10 10.32 -6.72
CA HIS A 185 -15.06 9.28 -7.73
C HIS A 185 -16.34 8.43 -7.70
N VAL A 186 -16.98 8.29 -8.86
CA VAL A 186 -18.12 7.38 -9.03
C VAL A 186 -17.60 6.01 -9.45
N CYS A 187 -17.78 5.02 -8.59
CA CYS A 187 -17.30 3.65 -8.85
C CYS A 187 -18.04 3.03 -10.05
N VAL A 188 -17.28 2.48 -11.00
CA VAL A 188 -17.78 1.85 -12.23
C VAL A 188 -18.15 0.37 -12.06
N ALA A 189 -18.02 -0.19 -10.85
CA ALA A 189 -18.40 -1.58 -10.60
C ALA A 189 -19.92 -1.79 -10.85
N PRO A 190 -20.35 -2.91 -11.42
CA PRO A 190 -21.75 -3.18 -11.75
C PRO A 190 -22.69 -3.09 -10.57
N ASP A 191 -22.18 -3.36 -9.36
CA ASP A 191 -22.92 -3.36 -8.09
C ASP A 191 -22.50 -2.21 -7.16
N SER A 192 -21.92 -1.14 -7.69
CA SER A 192 -21.44 0.01 -6.90
C SER A 192 -22.50 0.63 -5.99
N GLN A 193 -23.78 0.58 -6.40
CA GLN A 193 -24.91 1.07 -5.63
C GLN A 193 -25.22 0.24 -4.37
N SER A 194 -24.71 -0.98 -4.28
CA SER A 194 -24.89 -1.86 -3.10
C SER A 194 -23.96 -1.49 -1.92
N GLY A 195 -23.12 -0.49 -2.11
CA GLY A 195 -22.11 -0.08 -1.15
C GLY A 195 -20.95 -1.08 -1.04
N TYR A 196 -20.00 -0.72 -0.20
CA TYR A 196 -18.85 -1.55 0.08
C TYR A 196 -19.22 -2.72 1.00
N ARG A 197 -18.81 -3.93 0.62
CA ARG A 197 -18.94 -5.13 1.46
C ARG A 197 -17.62 -5.90 1.46
N PHE A 198 -17.04 -6.07 2.62
CA PHE A 198 -15.79 -6.83 2.81
C PHE A 198 -15.87 -8.27 2.28
N SER A 199 -17.03 -8.91 2.41
CA SER A 199 -17.26 -10.27 1.90
C SER A 199 -17.03 -10.41 0.39
N LYS A 200 -17.17 -9.34 -0.38
CA LYS A 200 -16.89 -9.36 -1.83
C LYS A 200 -15.42 -9.65 -2.15
N ALA A 201 -14.49 -9.38 -1.23
CA ALA A 201 -13.10 -9.75 -1.42
C ALA A 201 -12.93 -11.25 -1.64
N MET A 202 -13.71 -12.07 -0.94
CA MET A 202 -13.65 -13.54 -1.05
C MET A 202 -14.26 -14.06 -2.37
N GLU A 203 -15.11 -13.27 -3.02
CA GLU A 203 -15.71 -13.57 -4.32
C GLU A 203 -14.83 -13.10 -5.49
N ASN A 204 -13.80 -12.30 -5.20
CA ASN A 204 -12.91 -11.75 -6.23
C ASN A 204 -12.05 -12.87 -6.85
N PRO A 205 -11.97 -12.98 -8.19
CA PRO A 205 -11.10 -13.97 -8.84
C PRO A 205 -9.62 -13.89 -8.41
N ALA A 206 -9.18 -12.73 -7.96
CA ALA A 206 -7.81 -12.49 -7.48
C ALA A 206 -7.61 -12.84 -5.99
N PHE A 207 -8.66 -13.21 -5.26
CA PHE A 207 -8.58 -13.54 -3.85
C PHE A 207 -7.57 -14.66 -3.60
N ILE A 208 -6.72 -14.48 -2.60
CA ILE A 208 -5.73 -15.46 -2.17
C ILE A 208 -6.15 -16.00 -0.80
N SER A 209 -6.59 -17.23 -0.76
CA SER A 209 -6.97 -17.91 0.47
C SER A 209 -5.75 -18.42 1.25
N VAL A 210 -5.97 -18.84 2.49
CA VAL A 210 -4.92 -19.51 3.29
C VAL A 210 -4.45 -20.80 2.61
N ASP A 211 -5.37 -21.53 1.97
CA ASP A 211 -5.03 -22.74 1.23
C ASP A 211 -4.22 -22.45 -0.04
N ASP A 212 -4.55 -21.36 -0.76
CA ASP A 212 -3.71 -20.89 -1.88
C ASP A 212 -2.30 -20.57 -1.39
N ILE A 213 -2.16 -19.86 -0.27
CA ILE A 213 -0.85 -19.52 0.31
C ILE A 213 -0.06 -20.78 0.58
N ARG A 214 -0.63 -21.74 1.31
CA ARG A 214 0.06 -22.95 1.74
C ARG A 214 0.41 -23.89 0.59
N ASN A 215 -0.52 -24.07 -0.35
CA ASN A 215 -0.42 -25.11 -1.35
C ASN A 215 0.12 -24.62 -2.70
N THR A 216 0.16 -23.33 -2.92
CA THR A 216 0.59 -22.75 -4.20
C THR A 216 1.72 -21.74 -4.03
N TYR A 217 1.50 -20.64 -3.30
CA TYR A 217 2.48 -19.55 -3.25
C TYR A 217 3.74 -19.91 -2.47
N MET A 218 3.61 -20.52 -1.29
CA MET A 218 4.79 -20.92 -0.50
C MET A 218 5.66 -21.98 -1.23
N PRO A 219 5.09 -23.02 -1.85
CA PRO A 219 5.88 -23.94 -2.68
C PRO A 219 6.54 -23.28 -3.89
N MET A 220 5.99 -22.19 -4.41
CA MET A 220 6.60 -21.39 -5.46
C MET A 220 7.72 -20.46 -4.96
N GLY A 221 7.92 -20.34 -3.64
CA GLY A 221 8.93 -19.49 -3.02
C GLY A 221 8.46 -18.08 -2.63
N PHE A 222 7.17 -17.80 -2.59
CA PHE A 222 6.63 -16.51 -2.11
C PHE A 222 6.32 -16.56 -0.63
N SER A 223 6.62 -15.46 0.09
CA SER A 223 6.47 -15.37 1.55
C SER A 223 5.76 -14.12 2.05
N ASN A 224 5.50 -13.12 1.20
CA ASN A 224 4.94 -11.85 1.64
C ASN A 224 3.50 -11.69 1.17
N PHE A 225 2.59 -11.59 2.16
CA PHE A 225 1.14 -11.50 1.93
C PHE A 225 0.57 -10.36 2.74
N LYS A 226 -0.16 -9.48 2.07
CA LYS A 226 -0.79 -8.31 2.64
C LYS A 226 -2.29 -8.53 2.77
N ILE A 227 -2.83 -8.20 3.92
CA ILE A 227 -4.27 -8.14 4.16
C ILE A 227 -4.66 -6.67 4.26
N GLU A 228 -5.60 -6.26 3.44
CA GLU A 228 -6.23 -4.96 3.57
C GLU A 228 -7.32 -5.05 4.64
N GLY A 229 -7.22 -4.24 5.70
CA GLY A 229 -8.25 -4.14 6.73
C GLY A 229 -9.20 -3.00 6.42
N ARG A 230 -10.48 -3.26 6.50
CA ARG A 230 -11.53 -2.26 6.38
C ARG A 230 -12.62 -2.50 7.41
#